data_c389db9c03c60c572be0379776cbc35f
#
_entry.id   c389db9c03c60c572be0379776cbc35f
#
_cell.length_a   1.000
_cell.length_b   1.000
_cell.length_c   1.000
_cell.angle_alpha   90.00
_cell.angle_beta   90.00
_cell.angle_gamma   90.00
#
_symmetry.space_group_name_H-M   'P 1'
#
loop_
_entity.id
_entity.type
_entity.pdbx_description
1 polymer ?
#
loop_
_entity_poly.entity_id
_entity_poly.type
_entity_poly.pdbx_seq_one_letter_code
_entity_poly.pdbx_strand_id
1 'polypeptide(L)'
;MTGQKASPAARFVGGAAALTAVLLAGAVIFHLAARRERAPRPPVEQPPLEEGPVDRKERILHREFLDGRAAAEVRAERYFQGPDGRRHLEGGVEVKDYAPDGTVLSLIAAEAIVYDRDLSRFELSGRVAVTLEDLVLEGGYFEYDKERGVFETRRGGVFSSAGMSGEAAAITHDRSRGEVLLSGGFRIVIEAPGPSGERSVLTGGTLRFLRRGGRGEAAGGVRFARGPVIGTSENLSFTVEEGERAFDSMTFSGKAGVLLAGPSWDLSGRRALEADDVAVTFLPAGGGVEAVEARGNARLSQASAAGGDARLSADEVRLSLDGEEDVRRWSASGGFRLELEGQAGQSRTVEGERASGDGGMSALAAESGPGRAAVLDSERLRVEAAALRFEGRDFDASGGVKCLFKPRPEGSGPGFFSGQSPFHVSARAMERREEADSVRFEGDVRAWQDARRIAAERLDMDEGTGEVRARGGVTASFPGPSRNGAAGEPVEAGGEDMRYVPEDRALSFRSKGYVRMPGAGLTAGEVSAIVEEEGGGLEALTAKTDVVVSRGRYEGRGRQASYDAAADRIVLVGDPVLVDREGRASRGSKLTFDLGDGKIRLENEGQGRSVTVIKS
;
A
#
# COMPACT_ATOMS: atom_id res chain seq x y z
N MET A 1 15.97 36.84 -31.89
CA MET A 1 14.62 37.43 -31.75
C MET A 1 14.24 37.33 -30.29
N THR A 2 14.40 38.44 -29.61
CA THR A 2 14.29 38.53 -28.13
C THR A 2 12.85 38.91 -27.80
N GLY A 3 12.10 37.94 -27.25
CA GLY A 3 10.77 38.19 -26.72
C GLY A 3 10.87 38.80 -25.30
N GLN A 4 10.60 40.08 -25.21
CA GLN A 4 10.47 40.81 -23.95
C GLN A 4 9.22 40.32 -23.22
N LYS A 5 9.40 39.58 -22.09
CA LYS A 5 8.31 39.27 -21.16
C LYS A 5 7.88 40.59 -20.48
N ALA A 6 6.63 40.97 -20.66
CA ALA A 6 6.03 42.11 -19.98
C ALA A 6 6.07 41.87 -18.46
N SER A 7 6.52 42.88 -17.70
CA SER A 7 6.67 42.82 -16.24
C SER A 7 5.33 42.73 -15.55
N PRO A 8 5.23 42.04 -14.39
CA PRO A 8 3.97 41.92 -13.63
C PRO A 8 3.43 43.27 -13.13
N ALA A 9 4.25 44.32 -13.06
CA ALA A 9 3.84 45.67 -12.69
C ALA A 9 2.89 46.31 -13.73
N ALA A 10 2.99 45.98 -15.02
CA ALA A 10 2.12 46.53 -16.06
C ALA A 10 0.67 45.98 -15.96
N ARG A 11 0.48 44.78 -15.44
CA ARG A 11 -0.88 44.19 -15.21
C ARG A 11 -1.57 44.80 -14.00
N PHE A 12 -0.84 45.26 -12.98
CA PHE A 12 -1.40 45.92 -11.79
C PHE A 12 -1.94 47.31 -12.09
N VAL A 13 -1.35 48.03 -13.05
CA VAL A 13 -1.79 49.38 -13.44
C VAL A 13 -3.09 49.34 -14.25
N GLY A 14 -3.31 48.32 -15.05
CA GLY A 14 -4.54 48.13 -15.81
C GLY A 14 -5.79 47.87 -14.94
N GLY A 15 -5.64 47.06 -13.88
CA GLY A 15 -6.72 46.74 -12.94
C GLY A 15 -7.15 47.94 -12.07
N ALA A 16 -6.22 48.82 -11.71
CA ALA A 16 -6.51 50.04 -10.97
C ALA A 16 -7.23 51.09 -11.84
N ALA A 17 -6.91 51.16 -13.14
CA ALA A 17 -7.56 52.09 -14.08
C ALA A 17 -9.04 51.72 -14.34
N ALA A 18 -9.39 50.46 -14.47
CA ALA A 18 -10.76 49.98 -14.63
C ALA A 18 -11.63 50.26 -13.41
N LEU A 19 -11.07 50.14 -12.21
CA LEU A 19 -11.77 50.48 -10.96
C LEU A 19 -12.06 52.00 -10.86
N THR A 20 -11.17 52.81 -11.39
CA THR A 20 -11.31 54.28 -11.42
C THR A 20 -12.40 54.71 -12.38
N ALA A 21 -12.61 54.00 -13.50
CA ALA A 21 -13.62 54.33 -14.54
C ALA A 21 -15.06 54.16 -14.02
N VAL A 22 -15.35 53.08 -13.27
CA VAL A 22 -16.66 52.87 -12.61
C VAL A 22 -16.92 53.93 -11.52
N LEU A 23 -15.84 54.36 -10.86
CA LEU A 23 -15.88 55.44 -9.86
C LEU A 23 -16.29 56.79 -10.49
N LEU A 24 -15.72 57.08 -11.64
CA LEU A 24 -15.96 58.33 -12.35
C LEU A 24 -17.37 58.38 -13.01
N ALA A 25 -17.87 57.26 -13.57
CA ALA A 25 -19.24 57.20 -14.13
C ALA A 25 -20.29 57.51 -13.08
N GLY A 26 -20.11 56.97 -11.90
CA GLY A 26 -20.97 57.33 -10.75
C GLY A 26 -20.85 58.80 -10.31
N ALA A 27 -19.63 59.37 -10.30
CA ALA A 27 -19.38 60.75 -9.92
C ALA A 27 -19.95 61.75 -10.95
N VAL A 28 -19.92 61.44 -12.28
CA VAL A 28 -20.49 62.29 -13.33
C VAL A 28 -22.02 62.31 -13.27
N ILE A 29 -22.65 61.15 -13.03
CA ILE A 29 -24.13 61.11 -12.80
C ILE A 29 -24.49 61.95 -11.55
N PHE A 30 -23.69 61.89 -10.51
CA PHE A 30 -23.84 62.72 -9.32
C PHE A 30 -23.65 64.20 -9.63
N HIS A 31 -22.62 64.58 -10.38
CA HIS A 31 -22.34 65.98 -10.69
C HIS A 31 -23.40 66.60 -11.59
N LEU A 32 -23.96 65.87 -12.55
CA LEU A 32 -25.07 66.31 -13.38
C LEU A 32 -26.37 66.46 -12.59
N ALA A 33 -26.64 65.64 -11.60
CA ALA A 33 -27.76 65.79 -10.68
C ALA A 33 -27.57 67.00 -9.75
N ALA A 34 -26.36 67.18 -9.20
CA ALA A 34 -26.03 68.29 -8.29
C ALA A 34 -26.03 69.69 -8.95
N ARG A 35 -25.70 69.77 -10.28
CA ARG A 35 -25.77 71.06 -11.01
C ARG A 35 -27.20 71.57 -11.22
N ARG A 36 -28.25 70.74 -11.20
CA ARG A 36 -29.64 71.13 -11.32
C ARG A 36 -30.27 71.69 -10.00
N GLU A 37 -29.67 71.41 -8.85
CA GLU A 37 -30.19 71.93 -7.57
C GLU A 37 -29.86 73.40 -7.23
N ARG A 38 -29.08 74.09 -8.11
CA ARG A 38 -28.62 75.50 -7.82
C ARG A 38 -29.33 76.60 -8.57
N ALA A 39 -30.59 76.47 -8.95
CA ALA A 39 -31.38 77.56 -9.44
C ALA A 39 -32.47 77.92 -8.37
N PRO A 40 -32.49 79.13 -7.80
CA PRO A 40 -33.53 79.52 -6.85
C PRO A 40 -34.88 79.68 -7.58
N ARG A 41 -35.89 78.94 -7.18
CA ARG A 41 -37.27 79.08 -7.62
C ARG A 41 -38.07 79.81 -6.59
N PRO A 42 -39.03 80.66 -6.96
CA PRO A 42 -39.94 81.36 -6.03
C PRO A 42 -40.90 80.36 -5.38
N PRO A 43 -41.44 80.66 -4.15
CA PRO A 43 -42.26 79.68 -3.43
C PRO A 43 -43.64 79.58 -4.14
N VAL A 44 -43.93 78.34 -4.55
CA VAL A 44 -45.25 77.89 -5.01
C VAL A 44 -45.82 76.97 -3.95
N GLU A 45 -47.05 77.25 -3.45
CA GLU A 45 -47.80 76.34 -2.60
C GLU A 45 -47.86 74.93 -3.19
N GLN A 46 -47.34 73.98 -2.49
CA GLN A 46 -47.28 72.57 -2.96
C GLN A 46 -48.61 71.89 -2.55
N PRO A 47 -49.25 71.19 -3.57
CA PRO A 47 -50.22 70.17 -3.23
C PRO A 47 -49.50 68.95 -2.57
N PRO A 48 -50.20 68.06 -1.84
CA PRO A 48 -49.60 66.96 -1.11
C PRO A 48 -48.81 66.04 -2.09
N LEU A 49 -47.56 65.79 -1.74
CA LEU A 49 -46.64 64.98 -2.49
C LEU A 49 -47.21 63.57 -2.59
N GLU A 50 -47.61 63.19 -3.80
CA GLU A 50 -47.65 61.77 -4.16
C GLU A 50 -46.19 61.21 -4.08
N GLU A 51 -46.00 60.13 -3.34
CA GLU A 51 -44.72 59.42 -3.17
C GLU A 51 -44.29 58.80 -4.50
N GLY A 52 -43.90 59.60 -5.45
CA GLY A 52 -43.32 59.16 -6.75
C GLY A 52 -41.81 59.37 -6.81
N PRO A 53 -41.07 58.67 -7.65
CA PRO A 53 -39.62 58.80 -7.80
C PRO A 53 -39.24 60.24 -8.18
N VAL A 54 -38.28 60.82 -7.44
CA VAL A 54 -37.93 62.28 -7.45
C VAL A 54 -37.21 62.72 -8.73
N ASP A 55 -36.57 61.82 -9.48
CA ASP A 55 -35.93 62.10 -10.82
C ASP A 55 -36.02 60.83 -11.69
N ARG A 56 -36.79 60.88 -12.75
CA ARG A 56 -36.99 59.74 -13.69
C ARG A 56 -36.44 60.07 -15.06
N LYS A 57 -35.58 59.18 -15.59
CA LYS A 57 -35.05 59.23 -16.96
C LYS A 57 -35.33 57.93 -17.67
N GLU A 58 -35.61 58.01 -18.99
CA GLU A 58 -35.84 56.87 -19.86
C GLU A 58 -34.72 56.73 -20.90
N ARG A 59 -34.40 55.48 -21.29
CA ARG A 59 -33.37 55.11 -22.26
C ARG A 59 -32.01 55.71 -21.97
N ILE A 60 -31.39 55.30 -20.89
CA ILE A 60 -30.09 55.80 -20.47
C ILE A 60 -29.01 55.05 -21.24
N LEU A 61 -28.15 55.82 -21.85
CA LEU A 61 -26.86 55.41 -22.36
C LEU A 61 -25.83 56.43 -21.86
N HIS A 62 -25.01 56.00 -20.92
CA HIS A 62 -23.94 56.85 -20.41
C HIS A 62 -22.60 56.21 -20.79
N ARG A 63 -21.71 56.99 -21.40
CA ARG A 63 -20.35 56.58 -21.73
C ARG A 63 -19.35 57.49 -21.07
N GLU A 64 -18.38 56.92 -20.46
CA GLU A 64 -17.26 57.61 -19.90
C GLU A 64 -16.02 57.40 -20.75
N PHE A 65 -15.27 58.48 -20.96
CA PHE A 65 -14.06 58.47 -21.74
C PHE A 65 -12.89 58.90 -20.89
N LEU A 66 -11.82 58.12 -20.95
CA LEU A 66 -10.52 58.42 -20.38
C LEU A 66 -9.52 58.55 -21.52
N ASP A 67 -8.83 59.69 -21.59
CA ASP A 67 -7.87 59.98 -22.69
C ASP A 67 -8.44 59.78 -24.10
N GLY A 68 -9.73 60.12 -24.30
CA GLY A 68 -10.44 60.04 -25.57
C GLY A 68 -10.90 58.61 -25.98
N ARG A 69 -10.76 57.65 -25.09
CA ARG A 69 -11.21 56.24 -25.29
C ARG A 69 -12.33 55.93 -24.31
N ALA A 70 -13.27 55.08 -24.74
CA ALA A 70 -14.32 54.59 -23.82
C ALA A 70 -13.68 53.81 -22.67
N ALA A 71 -13.96 54.22 -21.44
CA ALA A 71 -13.51 53.58 -20.23
C ALA A 71 -14.65 52.78 -19.56
N ALA A 72 -15.88 53.31 -19.60
CA ALA A 72 -17.06 52.59 -19.13
C ALA A 72 -18.31 52.95 -19.95
N GLU A 73 -19.25 52.03 -20.02
CA GLU A 73 -20.59 52.24 -20.62
C GLU A 73 -21.65 51.66 -19.68
N VAL A 74 -22.68 52.44 -19.38
CA VAL A 74 -23.86 52.01 -18.63
C VAL A 74 -25.09 52.20 -19.50
N ARG A 75 -25.88 51.16 -19.69
CA ARG A 75 -27.15 51.17 -20.43
C ARG A 75 -28.27 50.67 -19.51
N ALA A 76 -29.42 51.36 -19.52
CA ALA A 76 -30.66 50.99 -18.85
C ALA A 76 -31.88 51.63 -19.51
N GLU A 77 -33.04 51.00 -19.41
CA GLU A 77 -34.28 51.58 -19.91
C GLU A 77 -34.80 52.70 -19.00
N ARG A 78 -34.64 52.55 -17.67
CA ARG A 78 -35.17 53.49 -16.67
C ARG A 78 -34.13 53.77 -15.59
N TYR A 79 -34.10 55.04 -15.17
CA TYR A 79 -33.37 55.50 -13.96
C TYR A 79 -34.29 56.35 -13.13
N PHE A 80 -34.27 56.14 -11.81
CA PHE A 80 -34.94 57.00 -10.86
C PHE A 80 -34.27 56.92 -9.49
N GLN A 81 -34.55 57.94 -8.63
CA GLN A 81 -34.16 57.93 -7.25
C GLN A 81 -35.35 57.48 -6.40
N GLY A 82 -35.19 56.48 -5.57
CA GLY A 82 -36.21 56.00 -4.64
C GLY A 82 -36.44 56.94 -3.45
N PRO A 83 -37.51 56.75 -2.73
CA PRO A 83 -37.82 57.56 -1.53
C PRO A 83 -36.80 57.34 -0.40
N ASP A 84 -36.10 56.23 -0.40
CA ASP A 84 -34.97 55.90 0.48
C ASP A 84 -33.65 56.60 0.12
N GLY A 85 -33.67 57.39 -0.96
CA GLY A 85 -32.51 58.09 -1.49
C GLY A 85 -31.56 57.21 -2.31
N ARG A 86 -31.84 55.92 -2.46
CA ARG A 86 -31.08 54.99 -3.33
C ARG A 86 -31.44 55.22 -4.79
N ARG A 87 -30.53 54.84 -5.66
CA ARG A 87 -30.65 54.99 -7.10
C ARG A 87 -30.97 53.67 -7.76
N HIS A 88 -31.91 53.71 -8.69
CA HIS A 88 -32.44 52.54 -9.39
C HIS A 88 -32.16 52.63 -10.89
N LEU A 89 -31.60 51.59 -11.45
CA LEU A 89 -31.50 51.31 -12.88
C LEU A 89 -32.35 50.09 -13.18
N GLU A 90 -33.23 50.14 -14.16
CA GLU A 90 -34.15 49.04 -14.48
C GLU A 90 -34.31 48.89 -15.99
N GLY A 91 -34.75 47.69 -16.40
CA GLY A 91 -35.08 47.36 -17.78
C GLY A 91 -33.85 46.96 -18.57
N GLY A 92 -33.24 45.83 -18.28
CA GLY A 92 -32.08 45.31 -18.99
C GLY A 92 -30.85 46.18 -18.80
N VAL A 93 -30.32 46.20 -17.61
CA VAL A 93 -29.15 47.01 -17.23
C VAL A 93 -27.89 46.29 -17.70
N GLU A 94 -27.05 46.98 -18.49
CA GLU A 94 -25.72 46.57 -18.86
C GLU A 94 -24.68 47.56 -18.34
N VAL A 95 -23.62 47.09 -17.70
CA VAL A 95 -22.45 47.88 -17.33
C VAL A 95 -21.21 47.20 -17.91
N LYS A 96 -20.45 47.97 -18.69
CA LYS A 96 -19.23 47.52 -19.34
C LYS A 96 -18.04 48.36 -18.92
N ASP A 97 -16.95 47.72 -18.56
CA ASP A 97 -15.65 48.35 -18.37
C ASP A 97 -14.73 47.96 -19.49
N TYR A 98 -13.94 48.89 -20.00
CA TYR A 98 -13.05 48.68 -21.12
C TYR A 98 -11.58 48.86 -20.69
N ALA A 99 -10.72 48.04 -21.26
CA ALA A 99 -9.27 48.24 -21.22
C ALA A 99 -8.82 49.37 -22.13
N PRO A 100 -7.61 49.91 -21.95
CA PRO A 100 -7.06 50.96 -22.82
C PRO A 100 -6.99 50.60 -24.32
N ASP A 101 -6.98 49.32 -24.65
CA ASP A 101 -7.03 48.81 -26.03
C ASP A 101 -8.46 48.67 -26.61
N GLY A 102 -9.48 48.94 -25.79
CA GLY A 102 -10.89 48.85 -26.18
C GLY A 102 -11.53 47.48 -25.94
N THR A 103 -10.81 46.50 -25.38
CA THR A 103 -11.37 45.20 -24.99
C THR A 103 -12.26 45.35 -23.76
N VAL A 104 -13.34 44.56 -23.68
CA VAL A 104 -14.22 44.53 -22.51
C VAL A 104 -13.53 43.78 -21.39
N LEU A 105 -13.25 44.45 -20.27
CA LEU A 105 -12.64 43.85 -19.06
C LEU A 105 -13.68 43.23 -18.15
N SER A 106 -14.84 43.86 -18.01
CA SER A 106 -15.96 43.33 -17.25
C SER A 106 -17.29 43.69 -17.89
N LEU A 107 -18.25 42.81 -17.76
CA LEU A 107 -19.62 42.99 -18.20
C LEU A 107 -20.54 42.56 -17.06
N ILE A 108 -21.40 43.47 -16.60
CA ILE A 108 -22.49 43.18 -15.69
C ILE A 108 -23.79 43.32 -16.43
N ALA A 109 -24.61 42.29 -16.46
CA ALA A 109 -25.98 42.34 -17.00
C ALA A 109 -26.96 41.98 -15.86
N ALA A 110 -28.04 42.73 -15.71
CA ALA A 110 -29.08 42.50 -14.72
C ALA A 110 -30.43 43.07 -15.18
N GLU A 111 -31.55 42.62 -14.62
CA GLU A 111 -32.84 43.24 -14.89
C GLU A 111 -32.96 44.59 -14.17
N ALA A 112 -32.39 44.65 -12.92
CA ALA A 112 -32.31 45.88 -12.15
C ALA A 112 -31.03 45.95 -11.33
N ILE A 113 -30.51 47.17 -11.17
CA ILE A 113 -29.40 47.50 -10.27
C ILE A 113 -29.86 48.63 -9.31
N VAL A 114 -29.73 48.39 -8.01
CA VAL A 114 -29.96 49.38 -6.97
C VAL A 114 -28.64 49.71 -6.29
N TYR A 115 -28.33 50.99 -6.09
CA TYR A 115 -27.04 51.36 -5.51
C TYR A 115 -27.17 52.57 -4.57
N ASP A 116 -26.27 52.61 -3.59
CA ASP A 116 -26.22 53.66 -2.60
C ASP A 116 -25.74 55.00 -3.18
N ARG A 117 -26.04 56.09 -2.50
CA ARG A 117 -25.71 57.44 -2.98
C ARG A 117 -24.20 57.67 -3.10
N ASP A 118 -23.40 57.01 -2.27
CA ASP A 118 -21.95 57.07 -2.27
C ASP A 118 -21.29 56.06 -3.21
N LEU A 119 -22.08 55.23 -3.91
CA LEU A 119 -21.61 54.23 -4.86
C LEU A 119 -20.73 53.13 -4.23
N SER A 120 -20.91 52.86 -2.94
CA SER A 120 -20.13 51.85 -2.22
C SER A 120 -20.71 50.45 -2.41
N ARG A 121 -22.05 50.34 -2.48
CA ARG A 121 -22.77 49.06 -2.55
C ARG A 121 -23.79 49.03 -3.68
N PHE A 122 -23.83 47.91 -4.40
CA PHE A 122 -24.74 47.66 -5.50
C PHE A 122 -25.50 46.36 -5.27
N GLU A 123 -26.79 46.37 -5.45
CA GLU A 123 -27.66 45.19 -5.48
C GLU A 123 -28.10 44.94 -6.92
N LEU A 124 -27.75 43.78 -7.42
CA LEU A 124 -28.06 43.30 -8.78
C LEU A 124 -29.17 42.26 -8.67
N SER A 125 -30.22 42.41 -9.43
CA SER A 125 -31.39 41.51 -9.33
C SER A 125 -32.01 41.20 -10.69
N GLY A 126 -32.80 40.10 -10.71
CA GLY A 126 -33.33 39.52 -11.93
C GLY A 126 -32.39 38.48 -12.52
N ARG A 127 -32.26 38.43 -13.83
CA ARG A 127 -31.24 37.58 -14.49
C ARG A 127 -29.91 38.31 -14.44
N VAL A 128 -29.11 37.99 -13.42
CA VAL A 128 -27.78 38.59 -13.24
C VAL A 128 -26.71 37.73 -13.86
N ALA A 129 -25.89 38.32 -14.72
CA ALA A 129 -24.67 37.77 -15.24
C ALA A 129 -23.52 38.76 -15.05
N VAL A 130 -22.43 38.32 -14.43
CA VAL A 130 -21.22 39.12 -14.18
C VAL A 130 -20.06 38.41 -14.85
N THR A 131 -19.52 39.00 -15.93
CA THR A 131 -18.34 38.47 -16.61
C THR A 131 -17.13 39.29 -16.20
N LEU A 132 -16.11 38.62 -15.68
CA LEU A 132 -14.86 39.18 -15.17
C LEU A 132 -13.68 38.43 -15.78
N GLU A 133 -13.07 39.02 -16.81
CA GLU A 133 -12.04 38.34 -17.61
C GLU A 133 -12.59 37.01 -18.20
N ASP A 134 -12.17 35.88 -17.63
CA ASP A 134 -12.60 34.53 -18.02
C ASP A 134 -13.60 33.88 -17.04
N LEU A 135 -13.96 34.57 -15.95
CA LEU A 135 -14.95 34.11 -14.96
C LEU A 135 -16.33 34.71 -15.25
N VAL A 136 -17.33 33.87 -15.33
CA VAL A 136 -18.74 34.27 -15.41
C VAL A 136 -19.46 33.82 -14.15
N LEU A 137 -20.18 34.75 -13.50
CA LEU A 137 -21.07 34.49 -12.36
C LEU A 137 -22.51 34.72 -12.81
N GLU A 138 -23.39 33.77 -12.59
CA GLU A 138 -24.81 33.87 -12.95
C GLU A 138 -25.71 33.54 -11.76
N GLY A 139 -26.85 34.27 -11.66
CA GLY A 139 -27.82 34.02 -10.58
C GLY A 139 -28.99 34.99 -10.61
N GLY A 140 -29.91 34.84 -9.65
CA GLY A 140 -31.07 35.73 -9.52
C GLY A 140 -30.78 37.01 -8.75
N TYR A 141 -29.69 37.06 -7.97
CA TYR A 141 -29.35 38.16 -7.12
C TYR A 141 -27.86 38.16 -6.76
N PHE A 142 -27.21 39.35 -6.80
CA PHE A 142 -25.85 39.55 -6.30
C PHE A 142 -25.76 40.91 -5.59
N GLU A 143 -24.95 40.97 -4.55
CA GLU A 143 -24.47 42.22 -3.95
C GLU A 143 -23.03 42.45 -4.41
N TYR A 144 -22.68 43.68 -4.74
CA TYR A 144 -21.33 44.09 -5.07
C TYR A 144 -20.89 45.20 -4.11
N ASP A 145 -19.90 44.90 -3.31
CA ASP A 145 -19.17 45.84 -2.46
C ASP A 145 -17.97 46.37 -3.23
N LYS A 146 -18.03 47.61 -3.64
CA LYS A 146 -17.04 48.23 -4.51
C LYS A 146 -15.72 48.52 -3.81
N GLU A 147 -15.78 48.95 -2.54
CA GLU A 147 -14.55 49.26 -1.78
C GLU A 147 -13.70 47.99 -1.56
N ARG A 148 -14.38 46.89 -1.31
CA ARG A 148 -13.74 45.57 -1.13
C ARG A 148 -13.50 44.82 -2.43
N GLY A 149 -14.16 45.18 -3.52
CA GLY A 149 -14.14 44.48 -4.78
C GLY A 149 -14.77 43.08 -4.74
N VAL A 150 -15.83 42.90 -3.89
CA VAL A 150 -16.44 41.61 -3.59
C VAL A 150 -17.82 41.50 -4.23
N PHE A 151 -18.07 40.45 -5.01
CA PHE A 151 -19.41 40.01 -5.42
C PHE A 151 -19.87 38.89 -4.49
N GLU A 152 -21.11 39.01 -3.98
CA GLU A 152 -21.70 38.00 -3.08
C GLU A 152 -23.14 37.68 -3.48
N THR A 153 -23.50 36.37 -3.46
CA THR A 153 -24.89 35.93 -3.50
C THR A 153 -25.13 34.87 -2.42
N ARG A 154 -26.28 34.93 -1.78
CA ARG A 154 -26.79 33.96 -0.80
C ARG A 154 -28.09 33.29 -1.26
N ARG A 155 -28.45 33.49 -2.55
CA ARG A 155 -29.71 32.99 -3.14
C ARG A 155 -29.46 31.96 -4.23
N GLY A 156 -28.31 31.33 -4.18
CA GLY A 156 -27.84 30.41 -5.20
C GLY A 156 -27.25 31.11 -6.42
N GLY A 157 -26.29 30.44 -7.03
CA GLY A 157 -25.63 30.91 -8.25
C GLY A 157 -24.81 29.83 -8.92
N VAL A 158 -24.44 30.15 -10.14
CA VAL A 158 -23.56 29.32 -10.99
C VAL A 158 -22.33 30.15 -11.32
N PHE A 159 -21.19 29.52 -11.46
CA PHE A 159 -20.00 30.13 -12.02
C PHE A 159 -19.42 29.26 -13.13
N SER A 160 -18.75 29.87 -14.08
CA SER A 160 -18.01 29.17 -15.11
C SER A 160 -16.74 29.92 -15.49
N SER A 161 -15.68 29.16 -15.83
CA SER A 161 -14.42 29.64 -16.40
C SER A 161 -13.98 28.72 -17.55
N ALA A 162 -12.82 28.96 -18.15
CA ALA A 162 -12.39 28.27 -19.38
C ALA A 162 -12.32 26.73 -19.29
N GLY A 163 -12.30 26.14 -18.12
CA GLY A 163 -12.21 24.66 -17.93
C GLY A 163 -13.02 24.14 -16.75
N MET A 164 -13.65 25.05 -15.99
CA MET A 164 -14.35 24.70 -14.74
C MET A 164 -15.72 25.37 -14.68
N SER A 165 -16.73 24.65 -14.23
CA SER A 165 -18.05 25.20 -13.93
C SER A 165 -18.52 24.70 -12.56
N GLY A 166 -19.40 25.44 -11.91
CA GLY A 166 -19.93 25.02 -10.62
C GLY A 166 -21.17 25.79 -10.18
N GLU A 167 -21.82 25.24 -9.16
CA GLU A 167 -23.01 25.82 -8.52
C GLU A 167 -22.87 25.76 -7.01
N ALA A 168 -23.44 26.70 -6.29
CA ALA A 168 -23.51 26.72 -4.85
C ALA A 168 -24.72 27.52 -4.33
N ALA A 169 -25.14 27.25 -3.08
CA ALA A 169 -26.19 28.02 -2.43
C ALA A 169 -25.76 29.47 -2.13
N ALA A 170 -24.47 29.67 -1.89
CA ALA A 170 -23.87 31.00 -1.77
C ALA A 170 -22.52 31.05 -2.45
N ILE A 171 -22.24 32.14 -3.18
CA ILE A 171 -21.00 32.43 -3.88
C ILE A 171 -20.48 33.79 -3.46
N THR A 172 -19.21 33.84 -3.07
CA THR A 172 -18.47 35.09 -2.85
C THR A 172 -17.25 35.10 -3.75
N HIS A 173 -17.06 36.17 -4.53
CA HIS A 173 -15.86 36.37 -5.34
C HIS A 173 -15.15 37.66 -4.95
N ASP A 174 -13.93 37.53 -4.44
CA ASP A 174 -13.04 38.66 -4.12
C ASP A 174 -12.08 38.88 -5.31
N ARG A 175 -12.32 39.93 -6.10
CA ARG A 175 -11.50 40.30 -7.27
C ARG A 175 -10.04 40.60 -6.89
N SER A 176 -9.84 41.25 -5.74
CA SER A 176 -8.52 41.72 -5.31
C SER A 176 -7.59 40.55 -5.03
N ARG A 177 -8.13 39.47 -4.43
CA ARG A 177 -7.42 38.25 -4.10
C ARG A 177 -7.50 37.18 -5.18
N GLY A 178 -8.42 37.31 -6.14
CA GLY A 178 -8.74 36.25 -7.10
C GLY A 178 -9.30 35.01 -6.39
N GLU A 179 -10.10 35.23 -5.34
CA GLU A 179 -10.64 34.17 -4.48
C GLU A 179 -12.12 33.95 -4.76
N VAL A 180 -12.50 32.68 -4.92
CA VAL A 180 -13.90 32.24 -4.98
C VAL A 180 -14.19 31.41 -3.74
N LEU A 181 -15.22 31.80 -2.97
CA LEU A 181 -15.74 31.05 -1.83
C LEU A 181 -17.15 30.57 -2.16
N LEU A 182 -17.37 29.26 -2.05
CA LEU A 182 -18.65 28.60 -2.21
C LEU A 182 -19.11 28.05 -0.86
N SER A 183 -20.39 28.18 -0.52
CA SER A 183 -20.92 27.66 0.75
C SER A 183 -22.38 27.24 0.65
N GLY A 184 -22.84 26.50 1.68
CA GLY A 184 -24.20 25.95 1.73
C GLY A 184 -24.42 24.76 0.81
N GLY A 185 -23.35 24.04 0.47
CA GLY A 185 -23.30 22.97 -0.52
C GLY A 185 -22.83 23.47 -1.88
N PHE A 186 -21.88 22.77 -2.48
CA PHE A 186 -21.36 23.10 -3.80
C PHE A 186 -21.18 21.86 -4.68
N ARG A 187 -21.19 22.09 -6.00
CA ARG A 187 -20.81 21.12 -7.01
C ARG A 187 -19.94 21.80 -8.07
N ILE A 188 -18.76 21.25 -8.31
CA ILE A 188 -17.86 21.70 -9.37
C ILE A 188 -17.68 20.58 -10.38
N VAL A 189 -17.61 20.96 -11.66
CA VAL A 189 -17.27 20.08 -12.76
C VAL A 189 -16.05 20.68 -13.48
N ILE A 190 -15.01 19.88 -13.65
CA ILE A 190 -13.85 20.21 -14.48
C ILE A 190 -13.85 19.25 -15.67
N GLU A 191 -13.78 19.77 -16.86
CA GLU A 191 -13.70 19.00 -18.11
C GLU A 191 -12.24 18.94 -18.57
N ALA A 192 -11.65 17.73 -18.54
CA ALA A 192 -10.27 17.55 -18.95
C ALA A 192 -10.12 17.86 -20.45
N PRO A 193 -9.04 18.54 -20.87
CA PRO A 193 -8.73 18.74 -22.29
C PRO A 193 -8.34 17.38 -22.90
N GLY A 194 -8.91 17.05 -24.06
CA GLY A 194 -8.54 15.85 -24.80
C GLY A 194 -9.74 15.08 -25.36
N PRO A 195 -9.49 14.07 -26.20
CA PRO A 195 -10.55 13.32 -26.88
C PRO A 195 -11.40 12.46 -25.94
N SER A 196 -10.94 12.15 -24.74
CA SER A 196 -11.71 11.40 -23.74
C SER A 196 -12.83 12.22 -23.10
N GLY A 197 -12.69 13.57 -23.04
CA GLY A 197 -13.68 14.46 -22.44
C GLY A 197 -14.05 14.08 -21.00
N GLU A 198 -13.13 13.47 -20.26
CA GLU A 198 -13.39 12.91 -18.95
C GLU A 198 -13.70 14.02 -17.95
N ARG A 199 -14.82 13.86 -17.23
CA ARG A 199 -15.31 14.84 -16.27
C ARG A 199 -14.89 14.48 -14.88
N SER A 200 -14.30 15.47 -14.19
CA SER A 200 -14.07 15.43 -12.75
C SER A 200 -15.19 16.17 -12.04
N VAL A 201 -15.79 15.56 -11.04
CA VAL A 201 -16.85 16.17 -10.21
C VAL A 201 -16.40 16.24 -8.77
N LEU A 202 -16.46 17.46 -8.18
CA LEU A 202 -16.16 17.70 -6.79
C LEU A 202 -17.38 18.30 -6.10
N THR A 203 -17.80 17.71 -4.97
CA THR A 203 -18.92 18.18 -4.15
C THR A 203 -18.53 18.28 -2.69
N GLY A 204 -19.18 19.16 -1.93
CA GLY A 204 -18.92 19.35 -0.49
C GLY A 204 -19.79 20.45 0.13
N GLY A 205 -19.55 20.76 1.38
CA GLY A 205 -20.26 21.81 2.11
C GLY A 205 -19.74 23.22 1.77
N THR A 206 -18.43 23.40 1.78
CA THR A 206 -17.75 24.68 1.51
C THR A 206 -16.53 24.46 0.63
N LEU A 207 -16.21 25.44 -0.21
CA LEU A 207 -14.99 25.49 -0.99
C LEU A 207 -14.39 26.88 -0.98
N ARG A 208 -13.09 26.96 -0.82
CA ARG A 208 -12.26 28.13 -1.03
C ARG A 208 -11.29 27.87 -2.16
N PHE A 209 -11.35 28.66 -3.22
CA PHE A 209 -10.49 28.48 -4.40
C PHE A 209 -9.74 29.79 -4.72
N LEU A 210 -8.41 29.72 -4.73
CA LEU A 210 -7.51 30.79 -5.12
C LEU A 210 -7.12 30.60 -6.58
N ARG A 211 -7.76 31.33 -7.49
CA ARG A 211 -7.54 31.23 -8.95
C ARG A 211 -6.08 31.53 -9.33
N ARG A 212 -5.48 32.55 -8.68
CA ARG A 212 -4.05 32.84 -8.83
C ARG A 212 -3.23 31.79 -8.07
N GLY A 213 -2.75 30.78 -8.80
CA GLY A 213 -1.97 29.66 -8.27
C GLY A 213 -2.73 28.34 -8.18
N GLY A 214 -3.99 28.31 -8.65
CA GLY A 214 -4.74 27.08 -8.86
C GLY A 214 -4.91 26.22 -7.61
N ARG A 215 -5.11 26.81 -6.41
CA ARG A 215 -5.21 26.08 -5.14
C ARG A 215 -6.59 26.17 -4.56
N GLY A 216 -7.10 25.02 -4.08
CA GLY A 216 -8.40 24.94 -3.45
C GLY A 216 -8.40 24.14 -2.17
N GLU A 217 -9.34 24.51 -1.28
CA GLU A 217 -9.62 23.81 -0.04
C GLU A 217 -11.13 23.60 0.06
N ALA A 218 -11.56 22.37 0.27
CA ALA A 218 -12.97 22.02 0.44
C ALA A 218 -13.19 21.32 1.78
N ALA A 219 -14.39 21.49 2.35
CA ALA A 219 -14.76 20.89 3.63
C ALA A 219 -16.25 20.54 3.67
N GLY A 220 -16.61 19.70 4.66
CA GLY A 220 -18.01 19.36 4.94
C GLY A 220 -18.53 18.20 4.11
N GLY A 221 -17.90 17.03 4.23
CA GLY A 221 -18.29 15.81 3.53
C GLY A 221 -17.97 15.87 2.04
N VAL A 222 -16.69 16.01 1.74
CA VAL A 222 -16.18 16.16 0.38
C VAL A 222 -16.25 14.84 -0.36
N ARG A 223 -16.70 14.88 -1.61
CA ARG A 223 -16.67 13.76 -2.54
C ARG A 223 -16.10 14.20 -3.89
N PHE A 224 -15.13 13.49 -4.35
CA PHE A 224 -14.54 13.60 -5.69
C PHE A 224 -14.90 12.37 -6.51
N ALA A 225 -15.17 12.55 -7.80
CA ALA A 225 -15.37 11.45 -8.74
C ALA A 225 -14.78 11.82 -10.10
N ARG A 226 -13.96 10.92 -10.65
CA ARG A 226 -13.40 11.01 -11.99
C ARG A 226 -13.21 9.61 -12.55
N GLY A 227 -13.93 9.26 -13.61
CA GLY A 227 -13.90 7.90 -14.14
C GLY A 227 -14.13 6.87 -13.01
N PRO A 228 -13.24 5.88 -12.89
CA PRO A 228 -13.31 4.86 -11.84
C PRO A 228 -12.76 5.30 -10.48
N VAL A 229 -12.22 6.53 -10.36
CA VAL A 229 -11.67 7.05 -9.10
C VAL A 229 -12.73 7.79 -8.30
N ILE A 230 -12.97 7.37 -7.08
CA ILE A 230 -13.88 8.04 -6.14
C ILE A 230 -13.13 8.32 -4.85
N GLY A 231 -12.99 9.61 -4.49
CA GLY A 231 -12.42 10.05 -3.22
C GLY A 231 -13.49 10.59 -2.28
N THR A 232 -13.37 10.32 -0.98
CA THR A 232 -14.24 10.87 0.08
C THR A 232 -13.42 11.26 1.28
N SER A 233 -13.78 12.38 1.95
CA SER A 233 -13.13 12.84 3.18
C SER A 233 -13.96 13.91 3.89
N GLU A 234 -13.53 14.31 5.08
CA GLU A 234 -14.09 15.50 5.75
C GLU A 234 -13.57 16.78 5.10
N ASN A 235 -12.28 16.80 4.73
CA ASN A 235 -11.59 17.93 4.10
C ASN A 235 -10.78 17.47 2.89
N LEU A 236 -10.57 18.39 1.95
CA LEU A 236 -9.77 18.19 0.77
C LEU A 236 -8.97 19.47 0.49
N SER A 237 -7.69 19.33 0.23
CA SER A 237 -6.87 20.34 -0.45
C SER A 237 -6.50 19.86 -1.84
N PHE A 238 -6.43 20.75 -2.81
CA PHE A 238 -6.08 20.37 -4.19
C PHE A 238 -5.35 21.48 -4.93
N THR A 239 -4.65 21.10 -5.98
CA THR A 239 -4.09 21.99 -6.97
C THR A 239 -4.65 21.66 -8.35
N VAL A 240 -4.82 22.69 -9.18
CA VAL A 240 -5.19 22.55 -10.59
C VAL A 240 -4.09 23.11 -11.48
N GLU A 241 -3.97 22.54 -12.66
CA GLU A 241 -3.05 23.02 -13.69
C GLU A 241 -3.37 24.46 -14.12
N GLU A 242 -2.40 25.12 -14.74
CA GLU A 242 -2.60 26.46 -15.34
C GLU A 242 -3.73 26.41 -16.39
N GLY A 243 -4.73 27.29 -16.24
CA GLY A 243 -5.94 27.32 -17.07
C GLY A 243 -7.13 26.53 -16.50
N GLU A 244 -7.04 26.02 -15.27
CA GLU A 244 -8.14 25.39 -14.52
C GLU A 244 -8.78 24.18 -15.25
N ARG A 245 -8.00 23.46 -16.09
CA ARG A 245 -8.53 22.39 -16.96
C ARG A 245 -8.32 20.98 -16.42
N ALA A 246 -7.48 20.81 -15.41
CA ALA A 246 -7.24 19.51 -14.79
C ALA A 246 -6.77 19.67 -13.34
N PHE A 247 -7.02 18.66 -12.53
CA PHE A 247 -6.38 18.54 -11.22
C PHE A 247 -4.95 18.02 -11.40
N ASP A 248 -4.01 18.62 -10.65
CA ASP A 248 -2.61 18.20 -10.55
C ASP A 248 -2.43 17.27 -9.34
N SER A 249 -2.93 17.69 -8.19
CA SER A 249 -2.88 16.88 -6.97
C SER A 249 -4.07 17.12 -6.06
N MET A 250 -4.37 16.13 -5.23
CA MET A 250 -5.42 16.18 -4.21
C MET A 250 -4.93 15.54 -2.93
N THR A 251 -5.25 16.13 -1.77
CA THR A 251 -5.04 15.51 -0.46
C THR A 251 -6.35 15.49 0.30
N PHE A 252 -6.91 14.31 0.47
CA PHE A 252 -8.08 14.02 1.28
C PHE A 252 -7.65 13.83 2.73
N SER A 253 -8.31 14.47 3.67
CA SER A 253 -7.99 14.38 5.10
C SER A 253 -9.23 14.27 5.97
N GLY A 254 -9.08 13.57 7.11
CA GLY A 254 -10.19 13.28 8.02
C GLY A 254 -11.08 12.15 7.48
N LYS A 255 -10.77 10.92 7.86
CA LYS A 255 -11.43 9.69 7.38
C LYS A 255 -11.42 9.61 5.86
N ALA A 256 -10.23 9.74 5.31
CA ALA A 256 -10.03 9.73 3.88
C ALA A 256 -10.19 8.33 3.29
N GLY A 257 -10.93 8.23 2.19
CA GLY A 257 -11.09 6.99 1.43
C GLY A 257 -10.99 7.25 -0.06
N VAL A 258 -10.23 6.41 -0.76
CA VAL A 258 -10.14 6.42 -2.22
C VAL A 258 -10.47 5.03 -2.75
N LEU A 259 -11.46 4.94 -3.60
CA LEU A 259 -11.83 3.74 -4.34
C LEU A 259 -11.25 3.86 -5.75
N LEU A 260 -10.48 2.84 -6.14
CA LEU A 260 -9.98 2.65 -7.50
C LEU A 260 -10.73 1.44 -8.07
N ALA A 261 -11.59 1.66 -9.05
CA ALA A 261 -12.27 0.59 -9.78
C ALA A 261 -11.46 0.32 -11.06
N GLY A 262 -11.12 -0.94 -11.36
CA GLY A 262 -10.47 -1.30 -12.62
C GLY A 262 -11.35 -1.00 -13.83
N PRO A 263 -10.80 -1.09 -15.06
CA PRO A 263 -11.48 -0.70 -16.30
C PRO A 263 -12.76 -1.53 -16.61
N SER A 264 -12.96 -2.67 -15.99
CA SER A 264 -14.21 -3.41 -16.03
C SER A 264 -15.08 -3.04 -14.83
N TRP A 265 -16.33 -2.64 -15.06
CA TRP A 265 -17.35 -2.39 -14.03
C TRP A 265 -17.71 -3.65 -13.21
N ASP A 266 -16.96 -4.73 -13.41
CA ASP A 266 -17.03 -5.93 -12.61
C ASP A 266 -16.44 -5.65 -11.22
N LEU A 267 -17.04 -6.22 -10.17
CA LEU A 267 -16.63 -6.09 -8.77
C LEU A 267 -15.23 -6.67 -8.51
N SER A 268 -14.73 -7.46 -9.46
CA SER A 268 -13.39 -8.01 -9.48
C SER A 268 -12.36 -6.94 -9.83
N GLY A 269 -11.43 -6.69 -8.92
CA GLY A 269 -10.36 -5.71 -9.09
C GLY A 269 -10.60 -4.36 -8.40
N ARG A 270 -11.68 -4.18 -7.65
CA ARG A 270 -11.86 -2.98 -6.82
C ARG A 270 -10.81 -2.94 -5.72
N ARG A 271 -10.14 -1.79 -5.64
CA ARG A 271 -9.21 -1.48 -4.56
C ARG A 271 -9.77 -0.31 -3.75
N ALA A 272 -9.94 -0.51 -2.47
CA ALA A 272 -10.33 0.55 -1.54
C ALA A 272 -9.14 0.85 -0.62
N LEU A 273 -8.75 2.11 -0.57
CA LEU A 273 -7.69 2.62 0.28
C LEU A 273 -8.30 3.61 1.27
N GLU A 274 -8.13 3.35 2.55
CA GLU A 274 -8.61 4.17 3.66
C GLU A 274 -7.43 4.57 4.53
N ALA A 275 -7.41 5.82 5.02
CA ALA A 275 -6.37 6.34 5.91
C ALA A 275 -6.82 7.62 6.63
N ASP A 276 -5.97 8.15 7.51
CA ASP A 276 -6.19 9.49 8.06
C ASP A 276 -6.05 10.54 6.96
N ASP A 277 -5.03 10.41 6.09
CA ASP A 277 -4.80 11.24 4.91
C ASP A 277 -4.52 10.38 3.67
N VAL A 278 -5.08 10.77 2.52
CA VAL A 278 -4.81 10.15 1.22
C VAL A 278 -4.47 11.22 0.20
N ALA A 279 -3.27 11.19 -0.34
CA ALA A 279 -2.83 12.05 -1.44
C ALA A 279 -2.95 11.31 -2.78
N VAL A 280 -3.49 12.00 -3.78
CA VAL A 280 -3.63 11.50 -5.16
C VAL A 280 -2.90 12.48 -6.08
N THR A 281 -1.99 12.00 -6.89
CA THR A 281 -1.29 12.76 -7.93
C THR A 281 -1.77 12.31 -9.29
N PHE A 282 -2.01 13.25 -10.19
CA PHE A 282 -2.50 12.99 -11.54
C PHE A 282 -1.39 13.22 -12.55
N LEU A 283 -1.44 12.50 -13.67
CA LEU A 283 -0.61 12.75 -14.82
C LEU A 283 -0.98 14.10 -15.46
N PRO A 284 0.00 14.85 -16.03
CA PRO A 284 -0.25 16.12 -16.70
C PRO A 284 -1.33 16.07 -17.79
N ALA A 285 -1.89 17.23 -18.11
CA ALA A 285 -2.93 17.43 -19.13
C ALA A 285 -4.22 16.61 -18.91
N GLY A 286 -4.56 16.37 -17.63
CA GLY A 286 -5.75 15.60 -17.32
C GLY A 286 -5.59 14.11 -17.60
N GLY A 287 -4.37 13.56 -17.56
CA GLY A 287 -4.10 12.13 -17.60
C GLY A 287 -4.71 11.38 -16.39
N GLY A 288 -4.60 10.07 -16.37
CA GLY A 288 -5.05 9.21 -15.27
C GLY A 288 -4.30 9.47 -13.95
N VAL A 289 -4.56 8.66 -12.96
CA VAL A 289 -3.84 8.72 -11.67
C VAL A 289 -2.42 8.18 -11.85
N GLU A 290 -1.42 8.93 -11.39
CA GLU A 290 -0.01 8.54 -11.37
C GLU A 290 0.33 7.79 -10.08
N ALA A 291 -0.09 8.35 -8.94
CA ALA A 291 0.22 7.80 -7.63
C ALA A 291 -0.88 8.08 -6.61
N VAL A 292 -1.02 7.15 -5.66
CA VAL A 292 -1.84 7.33 -4.46
C VAL A 292 -0.99 7.00 -3.24
N GLU A 293 -0.95 7.91 -2.28
CA GLU A 293 -0.22 7.77 -1.02
C GLU A 293 -1.18 7.94 0.16
N ALA A 294 -1.27 6.92 1.00
CA ALA A 294 -2.08 6.92 2.21
C ALA A 294 -1.19 6.93 3.45
N ARG A 295 -1.50 7.78 4.41
CA ARG A 295 -0.76 7.96 5.66
C ARG A 295 -1.68 7.94 6.87
N GLY A 296 -1.20 7.33 7.94
CA GLY A 296 -1.92 7.18 9.19
C GLY A 296 -3.00 6.09 9.10
N ASN A 297 -2.77 4.96 9.77
CA ASN A 297 -3.71 3.82 9.81
C ASN A 297 -4.16 3.35 8.42
N ALA A 298 -3.26 3.38 7.42
CA ALA A 298 -3.57 3.06 6.05
C ALA A 298 -4.03 1.60 5.90
N ARG A 299 -5.15 1.39 5.18
CA ARG A 299 -5.74 0.09 4.89
C ARG A 299 -6.08 0.00 3.42
N LEU A 300 -5.48 -0.95 2.74
CA LEU A 300 -5.80 -1.29 1.36
C LEU A 300 -6.53 -2.64 1.34
N SER A 301 -7.69 -2.67 0.73
CA SER A 301 -8.43 -3.90 0.44
C SER A 301 -8.57 -4.08 -1.07
N GLN A 302 -8.33 -5.29 -1.53
CA GLN A 302 -8.46 -5.68 -2.93
C GLN A 302 -9.29 -6.96 -3.01
N ALA A 303 -10.39 -6.91 -3.74
CA ALA A 303 -11.16 -8.09 -4.12
C ALA A 303 -10.63 -8.66 -5.44
N SER A 304 -10.45 -9.98 -5.53
CA SER A 304 -9.99 -10.65 -6.75
C SER A 304 -11.12 -11.46 -7.41
N ALA A 305 -11.25 -11.34 -8.73
CA ALA A 305 -12.18 -12.15 -9.52
C ALA A 305 -11.86 -13.66 -9.48
N ALA A 306 -10.60 -13.99 -9.26
CA ALA A 306 -10.13 -15.38 -9.20
C ALA A 306 -10.32 -16.02 -7.82
N GLY A 307 -10.96 -15.33 -6.86
CA GLY A 307 -11.30 -15.88 -5.56
C GLY A 307 -10.16 -15.81 -4.54
N GLY A 308 -9.76 -14.62 -4.18
CA GLY A 308 -8.85 -14.37 -3.05
C GLY A 308 -8.87 -12.90 -2.71
N ASP A 309 -9.26 -12.55 -1.49
CA ASP A 309 -9.19 -11.18 -1.00
C ASP A 309 -7.81 -10.89 -0.43
N ALA A 310 -7.29 -9.69 -0.70
CA ALA A 310 -6.07 -9.17 -0.08
C ALA A 310 -6.40 -7.98 0.81
N ARG A 311 -5.87 -7.96 2.02
CA ARG A 311 -6.00 -6.86 2.97
C ARG A 311 -4.62 -6.48 3.50
N LEU A 312 -4.23 -5.24 3.24
CA LEU A 312 -2.96 -4.67 3.71
C LEU A 312 -3.25 -3.55 4.71
N SER A 313 -2.59 -3.57 5.84
CA SER A 313 -2.58 -2.47 6.81
C SER A 313 -1.15 -2.04 7.11
N ALA A 314 -0.91 -0.72 7.24
CA ALA A 314 0.40 -0.14 7.55
C ALA A 314 0.23 1.32 8.03
N ASP A 315 1.31 1.95 8.49
CA ASP A 315 1.28 3.39 8.75
C ASP A 315 1.25 4.20 7.44
N GLU A 316 1.94 3.71 6.41
CA GLU A 316 1.99 4.33 5.09
C GLU A 316 1.84 3.27 4.00
N VAL A 317 1.01 3.56 3.01
CA VAL A 317 0.84 2.74 1.78
C VAL A 317 0.97 3.65 0.57
N ARG A 318 1.80 3.27 -0.39
CA ARG A 318 1.95 3.95 -1.69
C ARG A 318 1.60 3.01 -2.83
N LEU A 319 0.81 3.52 -3.76
CA LEU A 319 0.47 2.86 -5.02
C LEU A 319 1.02 3.69 -6.17
N SER A 320 1.70 3.06 -7.12
CA SER A 320 2.11 3.66 -8.39
C SER A 320 1.30 3.03 -9.51
N LEU A 321 0.66 3.86 -10.34
CA LEU A 321 -0.25 3.45 -11.39
C LEU A 321 0.35 3.72 -12.77
N ASP A 322 -0.27 3.23 -13.84
CA ASP A 322 0.23 3.35 -15.21
C ASP A 322 -0.53 4.39 -16.06
N GLY A 323 -1.44 5.09 -15.43
CA GLY A 323 -2.30 6.06 -16.14
C GLY A 323 -3.59 5.45 -16.70
N GLU A 324 -3.65 4.13 -16.87
CA GLU A 324 -4.87 3.35 -17.15
C GLU A 324 -5.53 2.84 -15.85
N GLU A 325 -5.01 3.34 -14.69
CA GLU A 325 -5.48 3.07 -13.34
C GLU A 325 -5.16 1.66 -12.81
N ASP A 326 -4.31 0.91 -13.53
CA ASP A 326 -3.74 -0.32 -13.01
C ASP A 326 -2.54 -0.02 -12.11
N VAL A 327 -2.55 -0.65 -10.94
CA VAL A 327 -1.42 -0.56 -10.00
C VAL A 327 -0.25 -1.35 -10.56
N ARG A 328 0.86 -0.67 -10.86
CA ARG A 328 2.12 -1.31 -11.26
C ARG A 328 2.89 -1.83 -10.06
N ARG A 329 2.97 -1.02 -9.03
CA ARG A 329 3.71 -1.33 -7.79
C ARG A 329 2.99 -0.77 -6.60
N TRP A 330 3.18 -1.43 -5.49
CA TRP A 330 2.79 -0.92 -4.19
C TRP A 330 3.95 -1.04 -3.20
N SER A 331 3.94 -0.22 -2.18
CA SER A 331 4.83 -0.33 -1.03
C SER A 331 4.09 0.04 0.24
N ALA A 332 4.53 -0.54 1.36
CA ALA A 332 4.01 -0.27 2.69
C ALA A 332 5.15 -0.13 3.68
N SER A 333 5.00 0.75 4.67
CA SER A 333 6.00 1.00 5.71
C SER A 333 5.35 1.36 7.05
N GLY A 334 6.12 1.21 8.14
CA GLY A 334 5.68 1.48 9.51
C GLY A 334 4.86 0.34 10.11
N GLY A 335 5.33 -0.90 9.98
CA GLY A 335 4.69 -2.05 10.60
C GLY A 335 3.49 -2.57 9.81
N PHE A 336 3.75 -3.14 8.64
CA PHE A 336 2.71 -3.67 7.78
C PHE A 336 2.21 -5.06 8.21
N ARG A 337 0.96 -5.34 7.88
CA ARG A 337 0.31 -6.65 7.91
C ARG A 337 -0.49 -6.86 6.63
N LEU A 338 -0.12 -7.89 5.85
CA LEU A 338 -0.80 -8.32 4.63
C LEU A 338 -1.48 -9.66 4.87
N GLU A 339 -2.77 -9.72 4.69
CA GLU A 339 -3.58 -10.92 4.75
C GLU A 339 -4.01 -11.28 3.32
N LEU A 340 -3.72 -12.50 2.90
CA LEU A 340 -4.07 -13.05 1.61
C LEU A 340 -5.01 -14.26 1.82
N GLU A 341 -6.23 -14.15 1.35
CA GLU A 341 -7.19 -15.26 1.34
C GLU A 341 -7.07 -15.98 -0.01
N GLY A 342 -6.62 -17.25 0.01
CA GLY A 342 -6.50 -18.08 -1.19
C GLY A 342 -7.78 -18.83 -1.51
N GLN A 343 -7.82 -19.47 -2.69
CA GLN A 343 -8.89 -20.43 -3.02
C GLN A 343 -8.88 -21.58 -2.00
N ALA A 344 -10.06 -22.11 -1.67
CA ALA A 344 -10.25 -23.19 -0.70
C ALA A 344 -9.96 -22.86 0.78
N GLY A 345 -10.03 -21.56 1.17
CA GLY A 345 -9.89 -21.15 2.57
C GLY A 345 -8.45 -21.12 3.09
N GLN A 346 -7.45 -21.30 2.23
CA GLN A 346 -6.05 -21.17 2.63
C GLN A 346 -5.70 -19.70 2.83
N SER A 347 -5.56 -19.30 4.08
CA SER A 347 -5.12 -17.95 4.42
C SER A 347 -3.63 -17.92 4.74
N ARG A 348 -2.97 -16.84 4.35
CA ARG A 348 -1.60 -16.54 4.77
C ARG A 348 -1.48 -15.08 5.17
N THR A 349 -0.72 -14.86 6.22
CA THR A 349 -0.42 -13.52 6.73
C THR A 349 1.06 -13.26 6.58
N VAL A 350 1.42 -12.08 6.06
CA VAL A 350 2.80 -11.59 6.00
C VAL A 350 2.89 -10.30 6.80
N GLU A 351 3.80 -10.25 7.74
CA GLU A 351 4.03 -9.08 8.60
C GLU A 351 5.50 -8.64 8.53
N GLY A 352 5.77 -7.38 8.79
CA GLY A 352 7.13 -6.83 8.85
C GLY A 352 7.14 -5.34 9.04
N GLU A 353 8.28 -4.71 8.81
CA GLU A 353 8.42 -3.26 8.88
C GLU A 353 8.11 -2.60 7.55
N ARG A 354 8.61 -3.18 6.45
CA ARG A 354 8.41 -2.69 5.09
C ARG A 354 8.02 -3.83 4.16
N ALA A 355 7.16 -3.51 3.21
CA ALA A 355 6.84 -4.40 2.11
C ALA A 355 6.79 -3.65 0.79
N SER A 356 7.01 -4.37 -0.29
CA SER A 356 6.78 -3.89 -1.64
C SER A 356 6.39 -5.04 -2.56
N GLY A 357 5.62 -4.76 -3.59
CA GLY A 357 5.18 -5.77 -4.52
C GLY A 357 4.70 -5.20 -5.84
N ASP A 358 4.35 -6.10 -6.76
CA ASP A 358 3.67 -5.78 -8.01
C ASP A 358 2.16 -5.55 -7.79
N GLY A 359 1.49 -4.96 -8.76
CA GLY A 359 0.07 -4.66 -8.68
C GLY A 359 -0.84 -5.87 -8.55
N GLY A 360 -0.40 -7.04 -9.02
CA GLY A 360 -1.10 -8.32 -8.90
C GLY A 360 -0.84 -9.06 -7.60
N MET A 361 0.06 -8.53 -6.74
CA MET A 361 0.54 -9.19 -5.51
C MET A 361 1.14 -10.59 -5.77
N SER A 362 1.61 -10.85 -6.99
CA SER A 362 2.27 -12.10 -7.37
C SER A 362 3.74 -12.10 -6.97
N ALA A 363 4.38 -10.93 -6.95
CA ALA A 363 5.71 -10.71 -6.40
C ALA A 363 5.61 -9.81 -5.17
N LEU A 364 6.22 -10.24 -4.07
CA LEU A 364 6.20 -9.54 -2.78
C LEU A 364 7.57 -9.65 -2.12
N ALA A 365 8.09 -8.53 -1.65
CA ALA A 365 9.24 -8.48 -0.74
C ALA A 365 8.78 -7.91 0.61
N ALA A 366 9.15 -8.58 1.70
CA ALA A 366 8.90 -8.15 3.07
C ALA A 366 10.22 -8.07 3.84
N GLU A 367 10.43 -7.01 4.57
CA GLU A 367 11.65 -6.75 5.33
C GLU A 367 11.36 -6.51 6.80
N SER A 368 12.28 -6.97 7.65
CA SER A 368 12.29 -6.68 9.07
C SER A 368 12.71 -5.23 9.35
N GLY A 369 12.38 -4.77 10.55
CA GLY A 369 12.84 -3.51 11.12
C GLY A 369 13.55 -3.71 12.46
N PRO A 370 13.93 -2.61 13.13
CA PRO A 370 14.55 -2.68 14.44
C PRO A 370 13.64 -3.41 15.45
N GLY A 371 14.06 -4.61 15.89
CA GLY A 371 13.34 -5.41 16.88
C GLY A 371 12.11 -6.18 16.39
N ARG A 372 11.83 -6.18 15.07
CA ARG A 372 10.70 -6.93 14.47
C ARG A 372 11.19 -7.72 13.25
N ALA A 373 11.04 -9.04 13.27
CA ALA A 373 11.31 -9.89 12.11
C ALA A 373 10.20 -9.74 11.05
N ALA A 374 10.52 -10.06 9.80
CA ALA A 374 9.50 -10.35 8.80
C ALA A 374 8.95 -11.75 9.07
N VAL A 375 7.64 -11.90 9.09
CA VAL A 375 6.94 -13.14 9.45
C VAL A 375 5.97 -13.53 8.34
N LEU A 376 6.09 -14.78 7.87
CA LEU A 376 5.05 -15.45 7.11
C LEU A 376 4.34 -16.42 8.06
N ASP A 377 3.03 -16.36 8.14
CA ASP A 377 2.20 -17.32 8.89
C ASP A 377 1.11 -17.88 7.96
N SER A 378 1.04 -19.19 7.87
CA SER A 378 0.07 -19.94 7.07
C SER A 378 -0.44 -21.14 7.86
N GLU A 379 -1.40 -21.89 7.32
CA GLU A 379 -1.90 -23.12 7.97
C GLU A 379 -0.81 -24.17 8.17
N ARG A 380 0.17 -24.24 7.26
CA ARG A 380 1.18 -25.29 7.24
C ARG A 380 2.50 -24.92 7.89
N LEU A 381 2.87 -23.64 7.83
CA LEU A 381 4.17 -23.20 8.32
C LEU A 381 4.14 -21.76 8.80
N ARG A 382 5.06 -21.45 9.73
CA ARG A 382 5.41 -20.09 10.14
C ARG A 382 6.90 -19.87 9.93
N VAL A 383 7.27 -18.81 9.24
CA VAL A 383 8.66 -18.44 8.96
C VAL A 383 8.93 -17.05 9.51
N GLU A 384 10.00 -16.91 10.26
CA GLU A 384 10.53 -15.63 10.74
C GLU A 384 11.93 -15.42 10.13
N ALA A 385 12.19 -14.26 9.53
CA ALA A 385 13.45 -13.94 8.89
C ALA A 385 13.70 -12.43 8.84
N ALA A 386 14.90 -12.00 8.45
CA ALA A 386 15.16 -10.58 8.18
C ALA A 386 14.50 -10.13 6.88
N ALA A 387 14.43 -10.99 5.87
CA ALA A 387 13.77 -10.71 4.61
C ALA A 387 13.03 -11.96 4.08
N LEU A 388 11.85 -11.72 3.50
CA LEU A 388 11.05 -12.69 2.77
C LEU A 388 10.81 -12.17 1.36
N ARG A 389 10.93 -13.03 0.34
CA ARG A 389 10.60 -12.73 -1.05
C ARG A 389 9.70 -13.81 -1.61
N PHE A 390 8.67 -13.39 -2.30
CA PHE A 390 7.69 -14.28 -2.92
C PHE A 390 7.65 -14.03 -4.42
N GLU A 391 7.54 -15.11 -5.18
CA GLU A 391 7.26 -15.11 -6.62
C GLU A 391 6.17 -16.16 -6.87
N GLY A 392 4.92 -15.72 -6.97
CA GLY A 392 3.76 -16.60 -7.01
C GLY A 392 3.61 -17.40 -5.71
N ARG A 393 3.84 -18.71 -5.80
CA ARG A 393 3.78 -19.64 -4.67
C ARG A 393 5.14 -19.98 -4.08
N ASP A 394 6.19 -19.69 -4.82
CA ASP A 394 7.57 -19.86 -4.37
C ASP A 394 7.96 -18.76 -3.40
N PHE A 395 8.81 -19.07 -2.44
CA PHE A 395 9.38 -18.03 -1.60
C PHE A 395 10.79 -18.33 -1.11
N ASP A 396 11.53 -17.27 -0.83
CA ASP A 396 12.86 -17.26 -0.25
C ASP A 396 12.85 -16.48 1.06
N ALA A 397 13.53 -17.00 2.08
CA ALA A 397 13.74 -16.32 3.35
C ALA A 397 15.24 -16.23 3.65
N SER A 398 15.69 -15.09 4.21
CA SER A 398 17.10 -14.87 4.49
C SER A 398 17.33 -13.99 5.72
N GLY A 399 18.56 -14.08 6.27
CA GLY A 399 18.97 -13.25 7.41
C GLY A 399 18.56 -13.82 8.77
N GLY A 400 18.78 -15.12 8.99
CA GLY A 400 18.47 -15.79 10.24
C GLY A 400 17.05 -16.32 10.29
N VAL A 401 16.82 -17.38 9.53
CA VAL A 401 15.51 -18.02 9.37
C VAL A 401 15.18 -18.89 10.57
N LYS A 402 13.95 -18.73 11.06
CA LYS A 402 13.31 -19.67 11.99
C LYS A 402 12.02 -20.14 11.35
N CYS A 403 11.93 -21.44 11.10
CA CYS A 403 10.76 -22.06 10.48
C CYS A 403 10.11 -23.04 11.46
N LEU A 404 8.79 -22.95 11.57
CA LEU A 404 7.95 -23.87 12.32
C LEU A 404 6.99 -24.53 11.33
N PHE A 405 7.12 -25.83 11.14
CA PHE A 405 6.13 -26.63 10.43
C PHE A 405 5.06 -27.07 11.40
N LYS A 406 3.82 -26.71 11.09
CA LYS A 406 2.66 -27.02 11.94
C LYS A 406 2.21 -28.48 11.72
N PRO A 407 1.63 -29.12 12.75
CA PRO A 407 1.12 -30.49 12.63
C PRO A 407 0.06 -30.60 11.51
N ARG A 408 0.04 -31.76 10.85
CA ARG A 408 -0.97 -32.09 9.83
C ARG A 408 -1.98 -33.08 10.39
N PRO A 409 -3.31 -32.91 10.16
CA PRO A 409 -4.33 -33.84 10.66
C PRO A 409 -4.15 -35.26 10.13
N GLU A 410 -3.59 -35.43 8.93
CA GLU A 410 -3.40 -36.71 8.25
C GLU A 410 -2.08 -37.43 8.59
N GLY A 411 -1.28 -36.91 9.54
CA GLY A 411 -0.06 -37.58 10.01
C GLY A 411 1.12 -37.59 9.03
N SER A 412 0.97 -37.05 7.82
CA SER A 412 2.04 -36.98 6.82
C SER A 412 2.97 -35.79 7.10
N GLY A 413 4.04 -36.01 7.82
CA GLY A 413 5.16 -35.08 7.96
C GLY A 413 6.30 -35.41 7.01
N PRO A 414 7.31 -34.51 6.82
CA PRO A 414 8.49 -34.85 6.04
C PRO A 414 9.29 -35.93 6.78
N GLY A 415 9.03 -37.15 6.37
CA GLY A 415 9.75 -38.39 6.58
C GLY A 415 10.38 -38.64 7.96
N PHE A 416 11.56 -38.10 8.20
CA PHE A 416 12.29 -38.27 9.47
C PHE A 416 11.56 -37.60 10.66
N PHE A 417 10.78 -36.57 10.41
CA PHE A 417 9.95 -35.89 11.39
C PHE A 417 8.49 -36.34 11.28
N SER A 418 7.83 -36.63 12.39
CA SER A 418 6.43 -37.06 12.37
C SER A 418 5.50 -35.89 12.05
N GLY A 419 4.39 -36.14 11.31
CA GLY A 419 3.38 -35.10 11.03
C GLY A 419 2.52 -34.69 12.23
N GLN A 420 2.60 -35.40 13.34
CA GLN A 420 1.71 -35.21 14.50
C GLN A 420 2.17 -34.10 15.47
N SER A 421 3.47 -33.84 15.54
CA SER A 421 4.05 -32.78 16.37
C SER A 421 4.67 -31.70 15.50
N PRO A 422 4.71 -30.44 15.98
CA PRO A 422 5.39 -29.37 15.27
C PRO A 422 6.89 -29.67 15.17
N PHE A 423 7.52 -29.38 14.04
CA PHE A 423 8.96 -29.42 13.96
C PHE A 423 9.55 -28.06 13.58
N HIS A 424 10.73 -27.80 14.10
CA HIS A 424 11.42 -26.53 13.99
C HIS A 424 12.67 -26.66 13.15
N VAL A 425 12.95 -25.60 12.36
CA VAL A 425 14.22 -25.48 11.65
C VAL A 425 14.77 -24.07 11.86
N SER A 426 16.06 -23.97 12.16
CA SER A 426 16.79 -22.70 12.11
C SER A 426 17.91 -22.79 11.07
N ALA A 427 18.09 -21.72 10.28
CA ALA A 427 19.10 -21.66 9.20
C ALA A 427 19.48 -20.21 8.91
N ARG A 428 20.47 -19.96 8.06
CA ARG A 428 20.75 -18.62 7.54
C ARG A 428 19.80 -18.24 6.40
N ALA A 429 19.41 -19.21 5.55
CA ALA A 429 18.49 -19.03 4.45
C ALA A 429 17.58 -20.24 4.27
N MET A 430 16.42 -20.00 3.65
CA MET A 430 15.43 -21.01 3.27
C MET A 430 14.92 -20.66 1.87
N GLU A 431 14.70 -21.68 1.07
CA GLU A 431 14.12 -21.63 -0.27
C GLU A 431 13.01 -22.67 -0.35
N ARG A 432 11.81 -22.27 -0.80
CA ARG A 432 10.70 -23.20 -1.06
C ARG A 432 10.23 -23.06 -2.49
N ARG A 433 10.14 -24.18 -3.20
CA ARG A 433 9.65 -24.28 -4.58
C ARG A 433 8.45 -25.19 -4.63
N GLU A 434 7.28 -24.63 -4.96
CA GLU A 434 6.01 -25.38 -4.91
C GLU A 434 5.89 -26.41 -6.02
N GLU A 435 6.32 -26.08 -7.25
CA GLU A 435 6.31 -27.02 -8.36
C GLU A 435 7.18 -28.26 -8.12
N ALA A 436 8.24 -28.11 -7.35
CA ALA A 436 9.16 -29.21 -7.01
C ALA A 436 8.81 -29.86 -5.65
N ASP A 437 7.74 -29.42 -4.98
CA ASP A 437 7.41 -29.83 -3.60
C ASP A 437 8.61 -29.83 -2.66
N SER A 438 9.54 -28.89 -2.84
CA SER A 438 10.83 -28.92 -2.16
C SER A 438 11.05 -27.71 -1.26
N VAL A 439 11.68 -27.99 -0.13
CA VAL A 439 12.16 -26.98 0.82
C VAL A 439 13.64 -27.20 1.08
N ARG A 440 14.43 -26.15 0.93
CA ARG A 440 15.87 -26.14 1.18
C ARG A 440 16.22 -25.15 2.27
N PHE A 441 17.06 -25.58 3.20
CA PHE A 441 17.66 -24.73 4.24
C PHE A 441 19.18 -24.73 4.08
N GLU A 442 19.81 -23.58 4.23
CA GLU A 442 21.25 -23.40 4.08
C GLU A 442 21.85 -22.56 5.21
N GLY A 443 23.02 -22.97 5.66
CA GLY A 443 23.88 -22.30 6.64
C GLY A 443 23.48 -22.55 8.09
N ASP A 444 24.33 -23.27 8.82
CA ASP A 444 24.14 -23.63 10.24
C ASP A 444 22.76 -24.22 10.52
N VAL A 445 22.31 -25.13 9.67
CA VAL A 445 20.98 -25.71 9.77
C VAL A 445 20.84 -26.56 11.02
N ARG A 446 19.79 -26.30 11.77
CA ARG A 446 19.38 -27.12 12.92
C ARG A 446 17.89 -27.38 12.82
N ALA A 447 17.53 -28.65 12.67
CA ALA A 447 16.16 -29.11 12.62
C ALA A 447 15.87 -30.00 13.83
N TRP A 448 14.72 -29.83 14.50
CA TRP A 448 14.39 -30.63 15.67
C TRP A 448 12.89 -30.83 15.86
N GLN A 449 12.56 -31.99 16.37
CA GLN A 449 11.23 -32.37 16.79
C GLN A 449 11.37 -33.36 17.95
N ASP A 450 10.86 -33.04 19.12
CA ASP A 450 10.97 -33.86 20.31
C ASP A 450 12.44 -34.29 20.55
N ALA A 451 12.72 -35.61 20.54
CA ALA A 451 14.06 -36.17 20.70
C ALA A 451 14.86 -36.25 19.38
N ARG A 452 14.25 -35.98 18.23
CA ARG A 452 14.91 -36.06 16.93
C ARG A 452 15.55 -34.72 16.57
N ARG A 453 16.79 -34.76 16.11
CA ARG A 453 17.55 -33.55 15.74
C ARG A 453 18.42 -33.86 14.52
N ILE A 454 18.59 -32.86 13.67
CA ILE A 454 19.56 -32.86 12.56
C ILE A 454 20.31 -31.54 12.63
N ALA A 455 21.63 -31.57 12.53
CA ALA A 455 22.46 -30.41 12.30
C ALA A 455 23.31 -30.64 11.03
N ALA A 456 23.41 -29.64 10.16
CA ALA A 456 24.12 -29.72 8.88
C ALA A 456 24.39 -28.30 8.31
N GLU A 457 25.21 -28.19 7.27
CA GLU A 457 25.31 -26.94 6.51
C GLU A 457 24.13 -26.75 5.56
N ARG A 458 23.54 -27.84 5.06
CA ARG A 458 22.40 -27.82 4.15
C ARG A 458 21.44 -28.96 4.45
N LEU A 459 20.15 -28.65 4.39
CA LEU A 459 19.05 -29.59 4.52
C LEU A 459 18.06 -29.39 3.37
N ASP A 460 17.88 -30.41 2.54
CA ASP A 460 16.87 -30.47 1.48
C ASP A 460 15.75 -31.43 1.94
N MET A 461 14.50 -31.01 1.84
CA MET A 461 13.32 -31.81 2.16
C MET A 461 12.38 -31.82 0.97
N ASP A 462 11.90 -32.97 0.58
CA ASP A 462 10.86 -33.17 -0.40
C ASP A 462 9.53 -33.38 0.32
N GLU A 463 8.58 -32.44 0.16
CA GLU A 463 7.29 -32.48 0.85
C GLU A 463 6.35 -33.54 0.24
N GLY A 464 6.55 -33.93 -1.01
CA GLY A 464 5.74 -34.93 -1.72
C GLY A 464 6.12 -36.36 -1.34
N THR A 465 7.43 -36.69 -1.37
CA THR A 465 7.94 -38.02 -1.02
C THR A 465 8.32 -38.17 0.44
N GLY A 466 8.51 -37.07 1.16
CA GLY A 466 9.01 -37.05 2.54
C GLY A 466 10.50 -37.36 2.67
N GLU A 467 11.24 -37.43 1.55
CA GLU A 467 12.69 -37.66 1.57
C GLU A 467 13.41 -36.46 2.20
N VAL A 468 14.42 -36.76 3.04
CA VAL A 468 15.28 -35.76 3.67
C VAL A 468 16.73 -36.02 3.31
N ARG A 469 17.44 -35.01 2.83
CA ARG A 469 18.88 -35.03 2.52
C ARG A 469 19.57 -33.92 3.29
N ALA A 470 20.64 -34.26 3.99
CA ALA A 470 21.49 -33.30 4.67
C ALA A 470 22.94 -33.43 4.21
N ARG A 471 23.68 -32.31 4.15
CA ARG A 471 25.06 -32.24 3.70
C ARG A 471 25.89 -31.29 4.54
N GLY A 472 27.19 -31.60 4.62
CA GLY A 472 28.18 -30.73 5.28
C GLY A 472 28.24 -30.96 6.79
N GLY A 473 28.97 -31.96 7.21
CA GLY A 473 29.21 -32.28 8.62
C GLY A 473 27.93 -32.61 9.39
N VAL A 474 27.17 -33.57 8.84
CA VAL A 474 25.85 -33.92 9.36
C VAL A 474 25.94 -34.64 10.70
N THR A 475 25.15 -34.19 11.68
CA THR A 475 24.89 -34.89 12.93
C THR A 475 23.39 -35.10 13.08
N ALA A 476 22.94 -36.30 13.31
CA ALA A 476 21.56 -36.64 13.62
C ALA A 476 21.46 -37.30 15.01
N SER A 477 20.41 -36.97 15.76
CA SER A 477 20.08 -37.61 17.02
C SER A 477 18.63 -38.08 16.95
N PHE A 478 18.38 -39.30 17.42
CA PHE A 478 17.07 -39.93 17.46
C PHE A 478 16.96 -40.91 18.61
N PRO A 479 15.76 -41.34 19.02
CA PRO A 479 15.58 -42.28 20.12
C PRO A 479 16.36 -43.56 19.87
N GLY A 480 16.98 -44.09 20.90
CA GLY A 480 17.57 -45.42 20.88
C GLY A 480 16.50 -46.51 20.85
N PRO A 481 16.93 -47.80 20.85
CA PRO A 481 16.02 -48.92 20.82
C PRO A 481 15.00 -48.86 21.95
N SER A 482 13.73 -49.08 21.66
CA SER A 482 12.67 -49.13 22.64
C SER A 482 12.85 -50.35 23.57
N ARG A 483 12.80 -50.13 24.90
CA ARG A 483 12.87 -51.23 25.87
C ARG A 483 11.66 -51.14 26.80
N ASN A 484 10.91 -52.24 26.89
CA ASN A 484 9.70 -52.31 27.75
C ASN A 484 8.67 -51.17 27.49
N GLY A 485 8.54 -50.70 26.22
CA GLY A 485 7.63 -49.63 25.88
C GLY A 485 8.12 -48.22 26.20
N ALA A 486 9.32 -48.06 26.75
CA ALA A 486 9.95 -46.76 26.97
C ALA A 486 10.99 -46.47 25.86
N ALA A 487 11.06 -45.23 25.43
CA ALA A 487 12.10 -44.79 24.50
C ALA A 487 13.48 -44.98 25.10
N GLY A 488 14.41 -45.58 24.34
CA GLY A 488 15.80 -45.76 24.78
C GLY A 488 16.57 -44.45 24.85
N GLU A 489 17.76 -44.49 25.48
CA GLU A 489 18.68 -43.37 25.48
C GLU A 489 19.01 -42.92 24.04
N PRO A 490 19.16 -41.61 23.78
CA PRO A 490 19.38 -41.10 22.42
C PRO A 490 20.61 -41.70 21.73
N VAL A 491 20.47 -42.05 20.47
CA VAL A 491 21.56 -42.43 19.53
C VAL A 491 21.96 -41.19 18.74
N GLU A 492 23.25 -40.94 18.66
CA GLU A 492 23.84 -39.93 17.77
C GLU A 492 24.48 -40.63 16.57
N ALA A 493 24.17 -40.18 15.35
CA ALA A 493 24.78 -40.68 14.13
C ALA A 493 25.16 -39.47 13.23
N GLY A 494 26.17 -39.69 12.38
CA GLY A 494 26.56 -38.60 11.48
C GLY A 494 27.51 -39.04 10.37
N GLY A 495 27.90 -38.09 9.51
CA GLY A 495 28.77 -38.23 8.37
C GLY A 495 28.88 -36.93 7.58
N GLU A 496 29.48 -36.94 6.41
CA GLU A 496 29.49 -35.76 5.52
C GLU A 496 28.14 -35.56 4.86
N ASP A 497 27.43 -36.65 4.49
CA ASP A 497 26.12 -36.65 3.86
C ASP A 497 25.17 -37.58 4.60
N MET A 498 23.91 -37.20 4.68
CA MET A 498 22.81 -37.99 5.20
C MET A 498 21.67 -38.07 4.18
N ARG A 499 21.01 -39.20 4.08
CA ARG A 499 19.77 -39.38 3.35
C ARG A 499 18.79 -40.21 4.17
N TYR A 500 17.57 -39.73 4.31
CA TYR A 500 16.46 -40.50 4.86
C TYR A 500 15.44 -40.81 3.76
N VAL A 501 15.03 -42.08 3.64
CA VAL A 501 14.02 -42.56 2.70
C VAL A 501 12.84 -43.11 3.52
N PRO A 502 11.64 -42.47 3.48
CA PRO A 502 10.50 -42.89 4.30
C PRO A 502 9.99 -44.31 3.99
N GLU A 503 9.93 -44.69 2.72
CA GLU A 503 9.44 -46.03 2.29
C GLU A 503 10.24 -47.16 2.93
N ASP A 504 11.55 -46.99 3.02
CA ASP A 504 12.46 -47.98 3.61
C ASP A 504 12.67 -47.75 5.11
N ARG A 505 12.18 -46.62 5.68
CA ARG A 505 12.49 -46.13 7.02
C ARG A 505 14.00 -46.05 7.28
N ALA A 506 14.76 -45.86 6.21
CA ALA A 506 16.22 -45.99 6.19
C ALA A 506 16.91 -44.62 6.26
N LEU A 507 17.79 -44.49 7.22
CA LEU A 507 18.66 -43.34 7.44
C LEU A 507 20.10 -43.76 7.06
N SER A 508 20.68 -43.20 6.01
CA SER A 508 22.03 -43.51 5.56
C SER A 508 22.97 -42.32 5.72
N PHE A 509 24.18 -42.61 6.24
CA PHE A 509 25.28 -41.66 6.36
C PHE A 509 26.46 -42.15 5.54
N ARG A 510 27.03 -41.25 4.72
CA ARG A 510 28.15 -41.53 3.83
C ARG A 510 29.34 -40.64 4.15
N SER A 511 30.52 -41.14 3.78
CA SER A 511 31.78 -40.43 4.00
C SER A 511 32.04 -40.12 5.46
N LYS A 512 32.77 -40.99 6.15
CA LYS A 512 33.04 -40.93 7.58
C LYS A 512 31.80 -41.11 8.46
N GLY A 513 30.95 -42.09 8.10
CA GLY A 513 29.78 -42.43 8.91
C GLY A 513 30.17 -42.89 10.31
N TYR A 514 29.43 -42.38 11.31
CA TYR A 514 29.58 -42.82 12.68
C TYR A 514 28.23 -42.98 13.37
N VAL A 515 28.23 -43.83 14.39
CA VAL A 515 27.11 -43.97 15.34
C VAL A 515 27.67 -44.09 16.75
N ARG A 516 27.08 -43.34 17.66
CA ARG A 516 27.32 -43.41 19.09
C ARG A 516 26.04 -43.83 19.78
N MET A 517 26.11 -44.90 20.49
CA MET A 517 25.00 -45.42 21.33
C MET A 517 25.50 -45.70 22.73
N PRO A 518 24.62 -45.87 23.70
CA PRO A 518 25.01 -46.18 25.07
C PRO A 518 25.94 -47.40 25.15
N GLY A 519 27.17 -47.20 25.60
CA GLY A 519 28.17 -48.24 25.78
C GLY A 519 28.93 -48.70 24.53
N ALA A 520 28.66 -48.16 23.33
CA ALA A 520 29.40 -48.51 22.12
C ALA A 520 29.47 -47.35 21.10
N GLY A 521 30.58 -47.28 20.36
CA GLY A 521 30.76 -46.41 19.19
C GLY A 521 31.08 -47.23 17.95
N LEU A 522 30.60 -46.77 16.81
CA LEU A 522 30.86 -47.38 15.51
C LEU A 522 31.26 -46.27 14.52
N THR A 523 32.32 -46.53 13.71
CA THR A 523 32.72 -45.72 12.58
C THR A 523 32.88 -46.55 11.33
N ALA A 524 32.52 -46.03 10.16
CA ALA A 524 32.61 -46.72 8.88
C ALA A 524 32.62 -45.74 7.69
N GLY A 525 32.92 -46.23 6.50
CA GLY A 525 32.74 -45.43 5.28
C GLY A 525 31.27 -45.12 5.01
N GLU A 526 30.38 -46.09 5.23
CA GLU A 526 28.92 -45.95 5.10
C GLU A 526 28.22 -46.63 6.29
N VAL A 527 27.21 -45.92 6.85
CA VAL A 527 26.33 -46.43 7.91
C VAL A 527 24.90 -46.28 7.47
N SER A 528 24.08 -47.32 7.61
CA SER A 528 22.64 -47.27 7.35
C SER A 528 21.90 -47.75 8.59
N ALA A 529 20.94 -46.98 9.07
CA ALA A 529 20.08 -47.30 10.21
C ALA A 529 18.63 -47.42 9.72
N ILE A 530 17.90 -48.40 10.27
CA ILE A 530 16.46 -48.54 10.12
C ILE A 530 15.83 -48.05 11.41
N VAL A 531 14.83 -47.18 11.32
CA VAL A 531 14.10 -46.64 12.47
C VAL A 531 12.71 -47.28 12.58
N GLU A 532 12.25 -47.50 13.80
CA GLU A 532 10.91 -48.02 14.10
C GLU A 532 9.83 -47.13 13.51
N GLU A 533 8.73 -47.72 13.07
CA GLU A 533 7.56 -46.99 12.54
C GLU A 533 6.88 -46.15 13.65
N GLU A 534 6.66 -46.76 14.80
CA GLU A 534 6.13 -46.07 15.98
C GLU A 534 7.27 -45.68 16.93
N GLY A 535 7.30 -44.40 17.36
CA GLY A 535 8.34 -43.88 18.27
C GLY A 535 9.66 -43.50 17.63
N GLY A 536 9.99 -44.02 16.42
CA GLY A 536 11.22 -43.71 15.66
C GLY A 536 12.52 -44.11 16.33
N GLY A 537 12.50 -45.12 17.19
CA GLY A 537 13.68 -45.71 17.80
C GLY A 537 14.53 -46.46 16.78
N LEU A 538 15.80 -46.75 17.14
CA LEU A 538 16.70 -47.57 16.33
C LEU A 538 16.26 -49.03 16.31
N GLU A 539 15.88 -49.55 15.15
CA GLU A 539 15.52 -50.97 14.93
C GLU A 539 16.73 -51.82 14.56
N ALA A 540 17.47 -51.38 13.56
CA ALA A 540 18.63 -52.07 13.05
C ALA A 540 19.66 -51.08 12.47
N LEU A 541 20.94 -51.54 12.41
CA LEU A 541 21.99 -50.76 11.76
C LEU A 541 22.91 -51.70 10.94
N THR A 542 23.35 -51.20 9.79
CA THR A 542 24.41 -51.83 9.01
C THR A 542 25.52 -50.81 8.72
N ALA A 543 26.77 -51.28 8.80
CA ALA A 543 27.93 -50.46 8.48
C ALA A 543 28.86 -51.22 7.51
N LYS A 544 29.43 -50.48 6.55
CA LYS A 544 30.28 -51.04 5.50
C LYS A 544 31.52 -50.16 5.31
N THR A 545 32.60 -50.80 4.88
CA THR A 545 33.88 -50.17 4.54
C THR A 545 34.60 -49.63 5.79
N ASP A 546 35.73 -50.26 6.11
CA ASP A 546 36.64 -49.87 7.18
C ASP A 546 35.91 -49.69 8.55
N VAL A 547 35.12 -50.68 8.91
CA VAL A 547 34.29 -50.63 10.12
C VAL A 547 35.14 -50.80 11.36
N VAL A 548 34.96 -49.88 12.27
CA VAL A 548 35.56 -49.90 13.61
C VAL A 548 34.45 -49.81 14.66
N VAL A 549 34.37 -50.78 15.54
CA VAL A 549 33.46 -50.80 16.70
C VAL A 549 34.28 -50.65 17.98
N SER A 550 34.00 -49.66 18.79
CA SER A 550 34.64 -49.42 20.08
C SER A 550 33.68 -49.69 21.22
N ARG A 551 34.17 -50.42 22.28
CA ARG A 551 33.45 -50.68 23.50
C ARG A 551 34.41 -50.77 24.70
N GLY A 552 34.31 -49.83 25.60
CA GLY A 552 35.18 -49.77 26.78
C GLY A 552 36.65 -49.68 26.39
N ARG A 553 37.43 -50.77 26.67
CA ARG A 553 38.85 -50.91 26.32
C ARG A 553 39.13 -51.69 25.05
N TYR A 554 38.09 -52.15 24.33
CA TYR A 554 38.20 -53.02 23.18
C TYR A 554 37.76 -52.30 21.91
N GLU A 555 38.46 -52.57 20.82
CA GLU A 555 38.19 -52.12 19.47
C GLU A 555 38.11 -53.30 18.53
N GLY A 556 37.00 -53.46 17.83
CA GLY A 556 36.81 -54.43 16.78
C GLY A 556 36.90 -53.75 15.42
N ARG A 557 37.75 -54.27 14.50
CA ARG A 557 37.88 -53.81 13.14
C ARG A 557 37.41 -54.88 12.17
N GLY A 558 36.65 -54.51 11.11
CA GLY A 558 36.15 -55.47 10.10
C GLY A 558 35.66 -54.75 8.87
N ARG A 559 35.17 -55.51 7.88
CA ARG A 559 34.66 -54.92 6.62
C ARG A 559 33.19 -54.49 6.73
N GLN A 560 32.42 -55.22 7.53
CA GLN A 560 31.00 -54.96 7.72
C GLN A 560 30.59 -55.23 9.15
N ALA A 561 29.66 -54.41 9.66
CA ALA A 561 28.97 -54.66 10.91
C ALA A 561 27.46 -54.59 10.73
N SER A 562 26.75 -55.34 11.57
CA SER A 562 25.30 -55.22 11.75
C SER A 562 24.97 -55.10 13.23
N TYR A 563 24.01 -54.26 13.58
CA TYR A 563 23.41 -54.14 14.90
C TYR A 563 21.94 -54.53 14.83
N ASP A 564 21.51 -55.33 15.76
CA ASP A 564 20.11 -55.75 15.95
C ASP A 564 19.66 -55.25 17.32
N ALA A 565 18.66 -54.40 17.33
CA ALA A 565 18.13 -53.78 18.56
C ALA A 565 17.41 -54.79 19.47
N ALA A 566 16.70 -55.78 18.88
CA ALA A 566 15.99 -56.79 19.67
C ALA A 566 16.97 -57.74 20.39
N ALA A 567 18.09 -58.04 19.75
CA ALA A 567 19.14 -58.83 20.36
C ALA A 567 20.19 -58.04 21.16
N ASP A 568 20.14 -56.70 21.06
CA ASP A 568 21.10 -55.75 21.63
C ASP A 568 22.56 -56.12 21.34
N ARG A 569 22.84 -56.38 20.04
CA ARG A 569 24.09 -57.05 19.62
C ARG A 569 24.66 -56.42 18.36
N ILE A 570 25.99 -56.16 18.38
CA ILE A 570 26.76 -55.80 17.17
C ILE A 570 27.56 -57.00 16.70
N VAL A 571 27.45 -57.32 15.41
CA VAL A 571 28.20 -58.41 14.77
C VAL A 571 29.09 -57.85 13.67
N LEU A 572 30.42 -58.11 13.76
CA LEU A 572 31.39 -57.76 12.72
C LEU A 572 31.78 -59.00 11.95
N VAL A 573 31.86 -58.84 10.66
CA VAL A 573 32.29 -59.87 9.69
C VAL A 573 33.32 -59.31 8.68
N GLY A 574 33.97 -60.18 7.90
CA GLY A 574 34.99 -59.80 6.94
C GLY A 574 36.36 -59.62 7.58
N ASP A 575 36.90 -60.74 8.07
CA ASP A 575 38.20 -60.84 8.72
C ASP A 575 38.35 -59.96 9.98
N PRO A 576 37.41 -60.04 10.94
CA PRO A 576 37.42 -59.13 12.07
C PRO A 576 38.64 -59.33 12.96
N VAL A 577 39.14 -58.19 13.47
CA VAL A 577 40.27 -58.14 14.40
C VAL A 577 39.80 -57.45 15.69
N LEU A 578 39.94 -58.07 16.84
CA LEU A 578 39.72 -57.49 18.15
C LEU A 578 41.06 -56.99 18.71
N VAL A 579 41.13 -55.74 19.08
CA VAL A 579 42.31 -55.09 19.69
C VAL A 579 41.96 -54.59 21.09
N ASP A 580 42.83 -54.85 22.07
CA ASP A 580 42.69 -54.26 23.41
C ASP A 580 43.54 -52.98 23.55
N ARG A 581 43.40 -52.27 24.67
CA ARG A 581 44.20 -51.05 24.98
C ARG A 581 45.71 -51.30 25.02
N GLU A 582 46.15 -52.53 25.25
CA GLU A 582 47.58 -52.91 25.30
C GLU A 582 48.12 -53.25 23.88
N GLY A 583 47.27 -53.11 22.84
CA GLY A 583 47.65 -53.42 21.47
C GLY A 583 47.64 -54.88 21.12
N ARG A 584 47.15 -55.76 21.99
CA ARG A 584 47.03 -57.19 21.67
C ARG A 584 45.89 -57.43 20.70
N ALA A 585 46.16 -58.09 19.58
CA ALA A 585 45.20 -58.32 18.52
C ALA A 585 44.82 -59.80 18.45
N SER A 586 43.51 -60.08 18.36
CA SER A 586 42.95 -61.41 18.11
C SER A 586 42.13 -61.38 16.80
N ARG A 587 42.29 -62.36 15.93
CA ARG A 587 41.58 -62.45 14.63
C ARG A 587 40.59 -63.59 14.63
N GLY A 588 39.49 -63.43 13.88
CA GLY A 588 38.46 -64.45 13.73
C GLY A 588 37.66 -64.30 12.44
N SER A 589 36.67 -65.13 12.24
CA SER A 589 35.72 -65.06 11.15
C SER A 589 34.50 -64.19 11.47
N LYS A 590 34.17 -64.14 12.78
CA LYS A 590 33.04 -63.37 13.29
C LYS A 590 33.36 -62.82 14.70
N LEU A 591 33.09 -61.52 14.90
CA LEU A 591 33.24 -60.86 16.20
C LEU A 591 31.90 -60.30 16.64
N THR A 592 31.44 -60.66 17.81
CA THR A 592 30.15 -60.27 18.37
C THR A 592 30.35 -59.47 19.67
N PHE A 593 29.79 -58.26 19.72
CA PHE A 593 29.65 -57.43 20.93
C PHE A 593 28.21 -57.57 21.44
N ASP A 594 28.01 -58.22 22.55
CA ASP A 594 26.71 -58.26 23.20
C ASP A 594 26.60 -57.09 24.16
N LEU A 595 25.76 -56.12 23.83
CA LEU A 595 25.68 -54.85 24.57
C LEU A 595 24.94 -55.00 25.89
N GLY A 596 23.99 -55.93 25.98
CA GLY A 596 23.18 -56.20 27.18
C GLY A 596 23.95 -56.87 28.29
N ASP A 597 24.73 -57.94 28.00
CA ASP A 597 25.44 -58.72 29.01
C ASP A 597 26.94 -58.40 29.13
N GLY A 598 27.44 -57.49 28.29
CA GLY A 598 28.84 -57.05 28.35
C GLY A 598 29.84 -58.02 27.76
N LYS A 599 29.42 -59.04 27.05
CA LYS A 599 30.32 -60.05 26.49
C LYS A 599 30.79 -59.73 25.09
N ILE A 600 32.06 -60.07 24.81
CA ILE A 600 32.65 -60.02 23.46
C ILE A 600 33.03 -61.44 23.09
N ARG A 601 32.52 -61.91 21.92
CA ARG A 601 32.76 -63.25 21.43
C ARG A 601 33.49 -63.18 20.09
N LEU A 602 34.62 -63.86 20.00
CA LEU A 602 35.37 -64.02 18.75
C LEU A 602 35.27 -65.49 18.31
N GLU A 603 34.72 -65.72 17.12
CA GLU A 603 34.51 -67.06 16.55
C GLU A 603 35.43 -67.27 15.36
N ASN A 604 35.97 -68.52 15.23
CA ASN A 604 36.72 -68.95 14.04
C ASN A 604 35.95 -70.05 13.31
N GLU A 605 35.68 -69.90 12.02
CA GLU A 605 35.14 -70.97 11.18
C GLU A 605 36.29 -71.84 10.65
N GLY A 606 36.45 -73.12 11.10
CA GLY A 606 37.45 -74.07 10.69
C GLY A 606 37.49 -75.34 11.59
N GLN A 607 38.27 -76.36 11.22
CA GLN A 607 38.46 -77.59 12.04
C GLN A 607 39.12 -77.21 13.38
N GLY A 608 38.31 -77.06 14.43
CA GLY A 608 38.72 -76.58 15.75
C GLY A 608 38.06 -75.27 16.17
N ARG A 609 36.72 -75.31 16.37
CA ARG A 609 35.97 -74.11 16.89
C ARG A 609 36.57 -73.66 18.21
N SER A 610 37.29 -72.58 18.18
CA SER A 610 37.62 -71.85 19.42
C SER A 610 36.70 -70.63 19.56
N VAL A 611 36.00 -70.52 20.67
CA VAL A 611 35.24 -69.34 21.06
C VAL A 611 35.94 -68.68 22.21
N THR A 612 36.46 -67.49 22.01
CA THR A 612 37.02 -66.69 23.12
C THR A 612 35.93 -65.71 23.62
N VAL A 613 35.52 -65.85 24.90
CA VAL A 613 34.58 -64.95 25.51
C VAL A 613 35.35 -64.06 26.49
N ILE A 614 35.22 -62.74 26.30
CA ILE A 614 35.83 -61.72 27.16
C ILE A 614 34.70 -60.96 27.83
N LYS A 615 34.77 -60.78 29.13
CA LYS A 615 33.85 -59.94 29.89
C LYS A 615 34.44 -58.53 29.93
N SER A 616 33.76 -57.54 29.37
CA SER A 616 34.21 -56.14 29.31
C SER A 616 33.94 -55.39 30.57
#